data_a880ee8d027adae49430f2f209b516d8
#
_entry.id   a880ee8d027adae49430f2f209b516d8
#
_cell.length_a   1.000
_cell.length_b   1.000
_cell.length_c   1.000
_cell.angle_alpha   90.00
_cell.angle_beta   90.00
_cell.angle_gamma   90.00
#
_symmetry.space_group_name_H-M   'P 1'
#
loop_
_entity.id
_entity.type
_entity.pdbx_description
1 polymer ?
#
loop_
_entity_poly.entity_id
_entity_poly.type
_entity_poly.pdbx_seq_one_letter_code
_entity_poly.pdbx_strand_id
1 'polypeptide(L)'
;MVHGSRDPRLTRKYKAQREVVLSRDGYTCYYCGQDAYTVDHIVSIKAGGDPISLENMVACCKRCNSSKGSRSQGVFLARLA
;
A
#
# COMPACT_ATOMS: atom_id res chain seq x y z
N MET A 1 10.52 -25.53 -3.90
CA MET A 1 10.47 -24.85 -3.67
C MET A 1 9.86 -24.15 -3.74
N VAL A 2 9.55 -23.94 -3.60
CA VAL A 2 9.05 -23.26 -3.66
C VAL A 2 8.92 -22.37 -3.71
N HIS A 3 8.89 -21.91 -3.99
CA HIS A 3 8.77 -21.03 -4.04
C HIS A 3 8.32 -20.19 -4.88
N GLY A 4 8.10 -20.27 -5.68
CA GLY A 4 7.55 -19.52 -6.75
C GLY A 4 6.37 -18.68 -6.38
N SER A 5 5.68 -19.08 -5.40
CA SER A 5 4.50 -18.37 -4.91
C SER A 5 4.85 -17.23 -3.96
N ARG A 6 6.08 -16.81 -3.95
CA ARG A 6 6.51 -15.76 -3.04
C ARG A 6 5.76 -14.47 -3.27
N ASP A 7 5.24 -13.92 -2.20
CA ASP A 7 4.57 -12.63 -2.23
C ASP A 7 5.61 -11.54 -2.51
N PRO A 8 5.42 -10.68 -3.52
CA PRO A 8 6.38 -9.62 -3.83
C PRO A 8 6.60 -8.66 -2.65
N ARG A 9 5.66 -8.60 -1.72
CA ARG A 9 5.81 -7.75 -0.54
C ARG A 9 6.78 -8.29 0.49
N LEU A 10 7.29 -9.50 0.28
CA LEU A 10 8.28 -10.11 1.16
C LEU A 10 9.71 -9.88 0.67
N THR A 11 9.87 -9.25 -0.49
CA THR A 11 11.20 -9.03 -1.06
C THR A 11 11.91 -7.88 -0.36
N ARG A 12 13.24 -7.91 -0.42
CA ARG A 12 14.07 -6.83 0.13
C ARG A 12 13.77 -5.51 -0.57
N LYS A 13 13.57 -5.56 -1.89
CA LYS A 13 13.26 -4.37 -2.68
C LYS A 13 11.97 -3.72 -2.18
N TYR A 14 10.94 -4.50 -1.95
CA TYR A 14 9.69 -3.97 -1.44
C TYR A 14 9.88 -3.32 -0.07
N LYS A 15 10.60 -4.00 0.82
CA LYS A 15 10.81 -3.48 2.17
C LYS A 15 11.54 -2.14 2.14
N ALA A 16 12.52 -2.00 1.26
CA ALA A 16 13.24 -0.74 1.09
C ALA A 16 12.31 0.36 0.55
N GLN A 17 11.51 0.04 -0.45
CA GLN A 17 10.57 0.99 -1.03
C GLN A 17 9.52 1.40 0.00
N ARG A 18 9.08 0.46 0.82
CA ARG A 18 8.11 0.73 1.89
C ARG A 18 8.63 1.83 2.83
N GLU A 19 9.89 1.74 3.25
CA GLU A 19 10.45 2.75 4.13
C GLU A 19 10.54 4.10 3.44
N VAL A 20 10.89 4.12 2.16
CA VAL A 20 10.94 5.36 1.39
C VAL A 20 9.55 6.01 1.35
N VAL A 21 8.52 5.21 1.10
CA VAL A 21 7.15 5.73 1.02
C VAL A 21 6.68 6.27 2.36
N LEU A 22 6.90 5.53 3.44
CA LEU A 22 6.50 5.98 4.77
C LEU A 22 7.19 7.29 5.13
N SER A 23 8.47 7.37 4.87
CA SER A 23 9.25 8.57 5.15
C SER A 23 8.78 9.75 4.29
N ARG A 24 8.55 9.51 3.00
CA ARG A 24 8.06 10.52 2.07
C ARG A 24 6.71 11.10 2.53
N ASP A 25 5.83 10.23 3.01
CA ASP A 25 4.48 10.61 3.39
C ASP A 25 4.38 11.02 4.86
N GLY A 26 5.52 11.11 5.55
CA GLY A 26 5.57 11.59 6.92
C GLY A 26 4.84 10.69 7.89
N TYR A 27 4.77 9.39 7.61
CA TYR A 27 4.08 8.41 8.44
C TYR A 27 2.63 8.82 8.70
N THR A 28 2.02 9.42 7.68
CA THR A 28 0.63 9.89 7.75
C THR A 28 -0.19 9.16 6.71
N CYS A 29 -1.33 8.63 7.11
CA CYS A 29 -2.21 7.89 6.21
C CYS A 29 -2.71 8.79 5.09
N TYR A 30 -2.53 8.33 3.87
CA TYR A 30 -2.97 9.05 2.68
C TYR A 30 -4.48 9.27 2.66
N TYR A 31 -5.24 8.34 3.25
CA TYR A 31 -6.71 8.38 3.19
C TYR A 31 -7.35 9.13 4.34
N CYS A 32 -6.88 8.94 5.56
CA CYS A 32 -7.56 9.50 6.74
C CYS A 32 -6.71 10.47 7.56
N GLY A 33 -5.43 10.60 7.26
CA GLY A 33 -4.56 11.53 7.96
C GLY A 33 -4.06 11.08 9.33
N GLN A 34 -4.40 9.88 9.76
CA GLN A 34 -3.89 9.33 11.02
C GLN A 34 -2.49 8.77 10.83
N ASP A 35 -1.84 8.41 11.94
CA ASP A 35 -0.52 7.79 11.88
C ASP A 35 -0.57 6.52 11.02
N ALA A 36 0.47 6.33 10.21
CA ALA A 36 0.53 5.20 9.30
C ALA A 36 1.89 4.53 9.36
N TYR A 37 1.89 3.21 9.47
CA TYR A 37 3.09 2.39 9.51
C TYR A 37 3.04 1.26 8.48
N THR A 38 2.02 1.28 7.64
CA THR A 38 1.88 0.32 6.55
C THR A 38 1.76 1.08 5.24
N VAL A 39 1.80 0.34 4.14
CA VAL A 39 1.74 0.91 2.80
C VAL A 39 0.61 0.24 2.03
N ASP A 40 -0.12 1.04 1.27
CA ASP A 40 -1.15 0.53 0.37
C ASP A 40 -0.73 0.80 -1.08
N HIS A 41 -1.27 0.01 -1.98
CA HIS A 41 -1.05 0.17 -3.41
C HIS A 41 -2.28 0.83 -4.04
N ILE A 42 -2.06 1.91 -4.78
CA ILE A 42 -3.16 2.64 -5.42
C ILE A 42 -3.89 1.73 -6.39
N VAL A 43 -3.12 1.05 -7.25
CA VAL A 43 -3.64 -0.05 -8.05
C VAL A 43 -3.20 -1.32 -7.35
N SER A 44 -4.13 -2.13 -6.89
CA SER A 44 -3.79 -3.31 -6.09
C SER A 44 -2.93 -4.27 -6.92
N ILE A 45 -2.08 -5.00 -6.21
CA ILE A 45 -1.24 -6.03 -6.85
C ILE A 45 -2.12 -7.03 -7.57
N LYS A 46 -3.24 -7.38 -6.96
CA LYS A 46 -4.21 -8.32 -7.52
C LYS A 46 -4.78 -7.81 -8.84
N ALA A 47 -4.93 -6.50 -8.98
CA ALA A 47 -5.44 -5.88 -10.21
C ALA A 47 -4.34 -5.54 -11.21
N GLY A 48 -3.12 -5.99 -10.96
CA GLY A 48 -2.01 -5.77 -11.87
C GLY A 48 -1.13 -4.57 -11.54
N GLY A 49 -1.33 -3.96 -10.37
CA GLY A 49 -0.51 -2.83 -9.95
C GLY A 49 0.92 -3.25 -9.67
N ASP A 50 1.86 -2.34 -9.93
CA ASP A 50 3.26 -2.58 -9.68
C ASP A 50 3.50 -2.65 -8.16
N PRO A 51 4.02 -3.75 -7.63
CA PRO A 51 4.19 -3.90 -6.18
C PRO A 51 5.30 -3.04 -5.58
N ILE A 52 6.24 -2.54 -6.40
CA ILE A 52 7.39 -1.82 -5.87
C ILE A 52 7.56 -0.42 -6.43
N SER A 53 6.66 0.04 -7.28
CA SER A 53 6.74 1.40 -7.82
C SER A 53 6.34 2.40 -6.74
N LEU A 54 7.19 3.38 -6.47
CA LEU A 54 6.90 4.42 -5.48
C LEU A 54 5.64 5.21 -5.85
N GLU A 55 5.37 5.34 -7.14
CA GLU A 55 4.19 6.07 -7.62
C GLU A 55 2.89 5.31 -7.37
N ASN A 56 2.99 4.00 -7.13
CA ASN A 56 1.83 3.17 -6.85
C ASN A 56 1.68 2.86 -5.37
N MET A 57 2.46 3.52 -4.50
CA MET A 57 2.47 3.22 -3.09
C MET A 57 2.20 4.48 -2.27
N VAL A 58 1.37 4.35 -1.25
CA VAL A 58 1.09 5.44 -0.32
C VAL A 58 1.09 4.91 1.10
N ALA A 59 1.45 5.75 2.06
CA ALA A 59 1.36 5.40 3.47
C ALA A 59 -0.11 5.21 3.82
N CYS A 60 -0.41 4.18 4.58
CA CYS A 60 -1.79 3.85 4.92
C CYS A 60 -1.83 3.28 6.32
N CYS A 61 -2.80 3.71 7.13
CA CYS A 61 -2.95 3.13 8.44
C CYS A 61 -3.58 1.74 8.31
N LYS A 62 -3.36 0.92 9.33
CA LYS A 62 -3.84 -0.46 9.29
C LYS A 62 -5.35 -0.52 9.10
N ARG A 63 -6.07 0.40 9.73
CA ARG A 63 -7.53 0.45 9.65
C ARG A 63 -8.02 0.70 8.23
N CYS A 64 -7.45 1.71 7.56
CA CYS A 64 -7.83 2.00 6.18
C CYS A 64 -7.39 0.88 5.25
N ASN A 65 -6.21 0.32 5.49
CA ASN A 65 -5.70 -0.77 4.67
C ASN A 65 -6.62 -1.97 4.73
N SER A 66 -7.08 -2.34 5.93
CA SER A 66 -8.01 -3.44 6.10
C SER A 66 -9.36 -3.16 5.47
N SER A 67 -9.86 -1.93 5.63
CA SER A 67 -11.16 -1.54 5.07
C SER A 67 -11.13 -1.50 3.56
N LYS A 68 -10.04 -1.01 2.97
CA LYS A 68 -9.90 -0.92 1.52
C LYS A 68 -9.78 -2.28 0.87
N GLY A 69 -9.01 -3.17 1.48
CA GLY A 69 -8.73 -4.48 0.89
C GLY A 69 -8.12 -4.31 -0.50
N SER A 70 -8.73 -4.92 -1.51
CA SER A 70 -8.26 -4.78 -2.89
C SER A 70 -9.16 -3.89 -3.73
N ARG A 71 -10.01 -3.06 -3.10
CA ARG A 71 -10.85 -2.12 -3.84
C ARG A 71 -9.99 -1.07 -4.53
N SER A 72 -10.50 -0.50 -5.61
CA SER A 72 -9.81 0.59 -6.25
C SER A 72 -9.84 1.82 -5.34
N GLN A 73 -8.86 2.70 -5.50
CA GLN A 73 -8.78 3.91 -4.70
C GLN A 73 -10.04 4.76 -4.84
N GLY A 74 -10.56 4.89 -6.07
CA GLY A 74 -11.74 5.70 -6.30
C GLY A 74 -12.96 5.19 -5.56
N VAL A 75 -13.16 3.86 -5.57
CA VAL A 75 -14.27 3.25 -4.86
C VAL A 75 -14.12 3.46 -3.37
N PHE A 76 -12.92 3.24 -2.84
CA PHE A 76 -12.67 3.39 -1.41
C PHE A 76 -12.90 4.84 -0.95
N LEU A 77 -12.37 5.81 -1.69
CA LEU A 77 -12.53 7.22 -1.34
C LEU A 77 -13.99 7.65 -1.38
N ALA A 78 -14.76 7.13 -2.33
CA ALA A 78 -16.17 7.42 -2.40
C ALA A 78 -16.91 6.94 -1.16
N ARG A 79 -16.47 5.82 -0.58
CA ARG A 79 -17.10 5.28 0.63
C ARG A 79 -16.74 6.08 1.87
N LEU A 80 -15.60 6.77 1.86
CA LEU A 80 -15.21 7.64 2.97
C LEU A 80 -15.98 8.95 2.97
N ALA A 81 -16.40 9.37 1.80
CA ALA A 81 -17.19 10.58 1.67
C ALA A 81 -18.62 10.33 2.15
#